data_e5a7d9099e7d0c460e4b16e9493b64ce
#
_entry.id   e5a7d9099e7d0c460e4b16e9493b64ce
#
_cell.length_a   1.000
_cell.length_b   1.000
_cell.length_c   1.000
_cell.angle_alpha   90.00
_cell.angle_beta   90.00
_cell.angle_gamma   90.00
#
_symmetry.space_group_name_H-M   'P 1'
#
loop_
_entity.id
_entity.type
_entity.pdbx_description
1 polymer ?
#
loop_
_entity_poly.entity_id
_entity_poly.type
_entity_poly.pdbx_seq_one_letter_code
_entity_poly.pdbx_strand_id
1 'polypeptide(L)'
;NKLDLALTSVCNAKCVDCARWWVDDESQYHNPVDTHANHHWPLDRLKHHLDQLTHIKSILICGNAGDPFTHPQLADICEWMMSRWHAHISIDTNGSLGTNATWQRLAQLDGVEIRFAVDGMDATNHIYRRGVSWPRVKHNILAWHRLGGEAVLKTIDFPWNESERHSIQQWADDLGWSWQLDARWSPEMDGFILKQSHTDADIKEWPKDKPEMTWDDDSTWQEHVSRRINEWQSAGGHIEAECRSYGDWIYINHDHTVWPCCYWANSLYVQDRNSREHLKWMLKDQPPQWNSLDHHELRDIIQSPILQNIEKLWEGNNINSTSMLCIKHCGRCQTKVDA
;
A
#
# COMPACT_ATOMS: atom_id res chain seq x y z
N ASN A 1 7.38 -15.93 -7.10
CA ASN A 1 6.97 -15.47 -8.43
C ASN A 1 6.57 -13.98 -8.46
N LYS A 2 6.04 -13.42 -7.37
CA LYS A 2 5.67 -11.99 -7.24
C LYS A 2 6.45 -11.33 -6.12
N LEU A 3 6.94 -10.11 -6.35
CA LEU A 3 7.62 -9.28 -5.37
C LEU A 3 6.91 -7.93 -5.28
N ASP A 4 6.41 -7.60 -4.10
CA ASP A 4 5.97 -6.26 -3.78
C ASP A 4 7.05 -5.56 -2.98
N LEU A 5 7.43 -4.37 -3.39
CA LEU A 5 8.57 -3.66 -2.82
C LEU A 5 8.24 -2.19 -2.55
N ALA A 6 8.31 -1.79 -1.29
CA ALA A 6 8.32 -0.39 -0.91
C ALA A 6 9.76 0.14 -0.88
N LEU A 7 10.18 0.83 -1.94
CA LEU A 7 11.57 1.31 -2.10
C LEU A 7 11.92 2.49 -1.19
N THR A 8 10.91 3.20 -0.71
CA THR A 8 11.13 4.47 -0.03
C THR A 8 9.99 4.81 0.91
N SER A 9 10.30 5.56 1.94
CA SER A 9 9.33 6.19 2.83
C SER A 9 9.06 7.66 2.49
N VAL A 10 9.76 8.22 1.51
CA VAL A 10 9.62 9.61 1.12
C VAL A 10 8.49 9.80 0.11
N CYS A 11 7.64 10.79 0.32
CA CYS A 11 6.61 11.20 -0.61
C CYS A 11 6.44 12.71 -0.57
N ASN A 12 6.20 13.33 -1.71
CA ASN A 12 5.86 14.75 -1.79
C ASN A 12 4.38 15.04 -1.54
N ALA A 13 3.52 14.03 -1.65
CA ALA A 13 2.10 14.16 -1.39
C ALA A 13 1.76 14.09 0.11
N LYS A 14 0.66 14.75 0.46
CA LYS A 14 0.08 14.77 1.82
C LYS A 14 -1.38 14.30 1.75
N CYS A 15 -1.61 13.15 1.15
CA CYS A 15 -2.94 12.57 1.00
C CYS A 15 -3.56 12.33 2.37
N VAL A 16 -4.81 12.78 2.55
CA VAL A 16 -5.42 12.92 3.88
C VAL A 16 -5.60 11.60 4.61
N ASP A 17 -5.97 10.55 3.90
CA ASP A 17 -6.20 9.22 4.46
C ASP A 17 -5.06 8.24 4.12
N CYS A 18 -3.86 8.75 3.95
CA CYS A 18 -2.70 7.94 3.67
C CYS A 18 -2.13 7.34 4.95
N ALA A 19 -1.84 6.04 4.93
CA ALA A 19 -1.25 5.31 6.06
C ALA A 19 0.04 5.96 6.61
N ARG A 20 0.74 6.77 5.82
CA ARG A 20 1.90 7.57 6.28
C ARG A 20 1.60 8.50 7.45
N TRP A 21 0.37 9.00 7.53
CA TRP A 21 -0.04 10.00 8.51
C TRP A 21 -0.79 9.41 9.69
N TRP A 22 -0.93 8.10 9.73
CA TRP A 22 -1.68 7.40 10.77
C TRP A 22 -0.75 7.04 11.91
N VAL A 23 -0.86 7.74 13.02
CA VAL A 23 -0.08 7.50 14.23
C VAL A 23 -0.99 7.33 15.42
N ASP A 24 -0.59 6.45 16.29
CA ASP A 24 -1.35 5.97 17.42
C ASP A 24 -0.91 6.55 18.77
N ASP A 25 -0.14 7.58 18.78
CA ASP A 25 0.22 8.23 20.03
C ASP A 25 -0.63 9.48 20.21
N GLU A 26 -1.37 9.55 21.34
CA GLU A 26 -2.23 10.66 21.72
C GLU A 26 -1.51 12.02 21.75
N SER A 27 -0.20 12.02 21.72
CA SER A 27 0.59 13.24 21.88
C SER A 27 1.19 13.81 20.60
N GLN A 28 1.37 13.04 19.52
CA GLN A 28 2.14 13.53 18.37
C GLN A 28 1.81 12.85 17.05
N TYR A 29 1.40 13.63 16.07
CA TYR A 29 1.36 13.25 14.67
C TYR A 29 2.78 13.17 14.09
N HIS A 30 3.53 12.20 14.53
CA HIS A 30 4.75 11.85 13.85
C HIS A 30 4.41 10.89 12.72
N ASN A 31 4.84 11.22 11.53
CA ASN A 31 4.91 10.25 10.46
C ASN A 31 5.83 9.11 10.96
N PRO A 32 5.32 7.90 11.26
CA PRO A 32 6.16 6.82 11.77
C PRO A 32 7.26 6.48 10.78
N VAL A 33 7.09 6.89 9.54
CA VAL A 33 8.02 6.74 8.44
C VAL A 33 9.17 7.75 8.52
N ASP A 34 8.98 8.93 9.14
CA ASP A 34 10.05 9.91 9.31
C ASP A 34 11.02 9.55 10.46
N THR A 35 10.69 8.54 11.26
CA THR A 35 11.57 8.07 12.35
C THR A 35 12.68 7.14 11.88
N HIS A 36 12.62 6.67 10.63
CA HIS A 36 13.63 5.79 10.06
C HIS A 36 14.71 6.59 9.35
N ALA A 37 15.95 6.46 9.79
CA ALA A 37 17.12 7.17 9.27
C ALA A 37 17.45 6.89 7.78
N ASN A 38 16.83 5.87 7.19
CA ASN A 38 17.05 5.45 5.81
C ASN A 38 15.74 5.52 5.02
N HIS A 39 15.52 6.62 4.34
CA HIS A 39 14.32 6.85 3.55
C HIS A 39 14.31 6.15 2.20
N HIS A 40 15.45 5.61 1.75
CA HIS A 40 15.57 4.94 0.46
C HIS A 40 16.39 3.65 0.59
N TRP A 41 15.94 2.60 -0.06
CA TRP A 41 16.73 1.39 -0.21
C TRP A 41 17.93 1.61 -1.13
N PRO A 42 19.18 1.51 -0.67
CA PRO A 42 20.33 1.56 -1.57
C PRO A 42 20.30 0.38 -2.54
N LEU A 43 20.61 0.61 -3.82
CA LEU A 43 20.61 -0.42 -4.86
C LEU A 43 21.49 -1.63 -4.50
N ASP A 44 22.67 -1.38 -3.93
CA ASP A 44 23.58 -2.46 -3.55
C ASP A 44 23.00 -3.35 -2.44
N ARG A 45 22.24 -2.77 -1.53
CA ARG A 45 21.53 -3.50 -0.49
C ARG A 45 20.39 -4.34 -1.06
N LEU A 46 19.62 -3.76 -1.98
CA LEU A 46 18.60 -4.52 -2.70
C LEU A 46 19.19 -5.72 -3.43
N LYS A 47 20.28 -5.51 -4.15
CA LYS A 47 21.00 -6.61 -4.81
C LYS A 47 21.41 -7.69 -3.83
N HIS A 48 22.06 -7.31 -2.73
CA HIS A 48 22.50 -8.27 -1.72
C HIS A 48 21.37 -9.18 -1.22
N HIS A 49 20.22 -8.61 -0.85
CA HIS A 49 19.12 -9.39 -0.31
C HIS A 49 18.30 -10.13 -1.38
N LEU A 50 18.11 -9.54 -2.54
CA LEU A 50 17.21 -10.07 -3.57
C LEU A 50 17.91 -11.04 -4.54
N ASP A 51 19.23 -11.07 -4.63
CA ASP A 51 19.97 -12.01 -5.49
C ASP A 51 19.68 -13.49 -5.16
N GLN A 52 19.21 -13.76 -3.95
CA GLN A 52 18.76 -15.09 -3.53
C GLN A 52 17.50 -15.56 -4.27
N LEU A 53 16.72 -14.62 -4.84
CA LEU A 53 15.49 -14.94 -5.56
C LEU A 53 15.82 -15.28 -7.03
N THR A 54 15.39 -16.47 -7.45
CA THR A 54 15.75 -16.99 -8.78
C THR A 54 14.66 -16.80 -9.85
N HIS A 55 13.38 -16.74 -9.44
CA HIS A 55 12.24 -16.78 -10.35
C HIS A 55 11.20 -15.73 -10.00
N ILE A 56 11.48 -14.47 -10.32
CA ILE A 56 10.50 -13.39 -10.21
C ILE A 56 9.91 -13.10 -11.58
N LYS A 57 8.58 -13.14 -11.70
CA LYS A 57 7.84 -12.87 -12.92
C LYS A 57 7.17 -11.50 -12.91
N SER A 58 6.80 -11.03 -11.71
CA SER A 58 6.10 -9.76 -11.54
C SER A 58 6.63 -9.02 -10.31
N ILE A 59 6.87 -7.74 -10.48
CA ILE A 59 7.34 -6.86 -9.40
C ILE A 59 6.38 -5.68 -9.35
N LEU A 60 5.84 -5.43 -8.16
CA LEU A 60 5.12 -4.19 -7.86
C LEU A 60 6.01 -3.30 -6.99
N ILE A 61 6.43 -2.18 -7.54
CA ILE A 61 7.05 -1.12 -6.75
C ILE A 61 5.93 -0.25 -6.23
N CYS A 62 5.52 -0.52 -4.98
CA CYS A 62 4.34 0.09 -4.39
C CYS A 62 4.67 1.38 -3.64
N GLY A 63 3.67 2.24 -3.56
CA GLY A 63 3.73 3.54 -2.88
C GLY A 63 3.12 3.54 -1.48
N ASN A 64 3.16 2.44 -0.73
CA ASN A 64 2.48 2.34 0.58
C ASN A 64 2.99 3.36 1.60
N ALA A 65 4.30 3.54 1.68
CA ALA A 65 4.92 4.48 2.62
C ALA A 65 5.49 5.72 1.93
N GLY A 66 5.83 5.64 0.65
CA GLY A 66 6.42 6.73 -0.11
C GLY A 66 6.05 6.66 -1.59
N ASP A 67 6.49 7.64 -2.37
CA ASP A 67 6.33 7.60 -3.81
C ASP A 67 7.64 7.12 -4.46
N PRO A 68 7.65 6.05 -5.25
CA PRO A 68 8.86 5.49 -5.86
C PRO A 68 9.69 6.51 -6.65
N PHE A 69 9.06 7.51 -7.27
CA PHE A 69 9.77 8.56 -8.01
C PHE A 69 10.53 9.56 -7.14
N THR A 70 10.44 9.46 -5.81
CA THR A 70 11.36 10.16 -4.90
C THR A 70 12.71 9.46 -4.79
N HIS A 71 12.77 8.17 -5.17
CA HIS A 71 13.99 7.38 -5.05
C HIS A 71 15.02 7.79 -6.12
N PRO A 72 16.24 8.24 -5.73
CA PRO A 72 17.22 8.76 -6.69
C PRO A 72 17.73 7.71 -7.68
N GLN A 73 17.70 6.43 -7.31
CA GLN A 73 18.17 5.31 -8.13
C GLN A 73 17.04 4.47 -8.72
N LEU A 74 15.80 5.01 -8.82
CA LEU A 74 14.64 4.23 -9.31
C LEU A 74 14.91 3.56 -10.66
N ALA A 75 15.45 4.31 -11.63
CA ALA A 75 15.75 3.75 -12.96
C ALA A 75 16.85 2.68 -12.89
N ASP A 76 17.91 2.90 -12.11
CA ASP A 76 18.99 1.91 -11.93
C ASP A 76 18.46 0.61 -11.31
N ILE A 77 17.53 0.72 -10.35
CA ILE A 77 16.88 -0.42 -9.70
C ILE A 77 16.03 -1.20 -10.71
N CYS A 78 15.19 -0.50 -11.50
CA CYS A 78 14.36 -1.15 -12.52
C CYS A 78 15.21 -1.82 -13.61
N GLU A 79 16.27 -1.17 -14.09
CA GLU A 79 17.22 -1.73 -15.06
C GLU A 79 17.89 -3.01 -14.52
N TRP A 80 18.34 -2.97 -13.25
CA TRP A 80 18.90 -4.15 -12.61
C TRP A 80 17.88 -5.29 -12.49
N MET A 81 16.65 -5.00 -11.98
CA MET A 81 15.61 -6.00 -11.83
C MET A 81 15.22 -6.63 -13.19
N MET A 82 15.11 -5.80 -14.23
CA MET A 82 14.83 -6.26 -15.58
C MET A 82 15.95 -7.15 -16.10
N SER A 83 17.20 -6.76 -15.93
CA SER A 83 18.35 -7.57 -16.37
C SER A 83 18.46 -8.89 -15.60
N ARG A 84 18.01 -8.92 -14.35
CA ARG A 84 18.12 -10.10 -13.46
C ARG A 84 17.04 -11.14 -13.69
N TRP A 85 15.79 -10.69 -13.92
CA TRP A 85 14.63 -11.59 -13.97
C TRP A 85 13.79 -11.49 -15.24
N HIS A 86 13.94 -10.45 -16.04
CA HIS A 86 13.04 -10.15 -17.18
C HIS A 86 11.57 -10.13 -16.72
N ALA A 87 11.33 -9.56 -15.55
CA ALA A 87 10.04 -9.54 -14.91
C ALA A 87 9.20 -8.34 -15.39
N HIS A 88 7.88 -8.48 -15.39
CA HIS A 88 6.99 -7.33 -15.51
C HIS A 88 7.10 -6.46 -14.26
N ILE A 89 7.35 -5.16 -14.43
CA ILE A 89 7.50 -4.20 -13.33
C ILE A 89 6.37 -3.18 -13.38
N SER A 90 5.48 -3.19 -12.38
CA SER A 90 4.46 -2.15 -12.19
C SER A 90 4.93 -1.15 -11.14
N ILE A 91 4.78 0.15 -11.38
CA ILE A 91 5.20 1.21 -10.46
C ILE A 91 4.01 2.09 -10.09
N ASP A 92 3.56 2.04 -8.83
CA ASP A 92 2.52 2.94 -8.31
C ASP A 92 3.12 4.33 -8.02
N THR A 93 2.50 5.40 -8.54
CA THR A 93 2.96 6.77 -8.30
C THR A 93 1.81 7.77 -8.29
N ASN A 94 1.99 8.88 -7.56
CA ASN A 94 1.11 10.04 -7.66
C ASN A 94 1.33 10.85 -8.96
N GLY A 95 2.31 10.48 -9.75
CA GLY A 95 2.58 11.03 -11.08
C GLY A 95 3.19 12.43 -11.13
N SER A 96 3.39 13.12 -9.99
CA SER A 96 3.88 14.51 -10.00
C SER A 96 5.39 14.67 -9.98
N LEU A 97 6.13 13.57 -9.85
CA LEU A 97 7.58 13.53 -9.72
C LEU A 97 8.27 12.94 -10.95
N GLY A 98 9.55 12.75 -10.86
CA GLY A 98 10.40 12.23 -11.92
C GLY A 98 11.01 13.30 -12.82
N THR A 99 12.22 13.02 -13.26
CA THR A 99 12.91 13.83 -14.28
C THR A 99 12.65 13.27 -15.67
N ASN A 100 12.83 14.08 -16.71
CA ASN A 100 12.73 13.58 -18.09
C ASN A 100 13.69 12.39 -18.33
N ALA A 101 14.88 12.42 -17.76
CA ALA A 101 15.84 11.33 -17.88
C ALA A 101 15.33 10.03 -17.23
N THR A 102 14.72 10.14 -16.04
CA THR A 102 14.11 8.98 -15.37
C THR A 102 13.00 8.35 -16.23
N TRP A 103 12.08 9.19 -16.76
CA TRP A 103 10.99 8.72 -17.62
C TRP A 103 11.50 8.07 -18.90
N GLN A 104 12.51 8.68 -19.56
CA GLN A 104 13.13 8.13 -20.75
C GLN A 104 13.81 6.78 -20.51
N ARG A 105 14.55 6.64 -19.41
CA ARG A 105 15.22 5.38 -19.07
C ARG A 105 14.20 4.26 -18.80
N LEU A 106 13.16 4.55 -18.01
CA LEU A 106 12.12 3.58 -17.72
C LEU A 106 11.36 3.13 -19.00
N ALA A 107 11.10 4.06 -19.92
CA ALA A 107 10.42 3.75 -21.20
C ALA A 107 11.26 2.89 -22.17
N GLN A 108 12.56 2.75 -21.93
CA GLN A 108 13.43 1.86 -22.70
C GLN A 108 13.41 0.41 -22.19
N LEU A 109 12.77 0.18 -21.05
CA LEU A 109 12.66 -1.15 -20.45
C LEU A 109 11.34 -1.80 -20.90
N ASP A 110 11.46 -2.90 -21.62
CA ASP A 110 10.29 -3.70 -22.02
C ASP A 110 9.64 -4.35 -20.81
N GLY A 111 8.31 -4.13 -20.63
CA GLY A 111 7.55 -4.67 -19.50
C GLY A 111 7.52 -3.78 -18.24
N VAL A 112 7.83 -2.48 -18.35
CA VAL A 112 7.57 -1.50 -17.29
C VAL A 112 6.22 -0.82 -17.53
N GLU A 113 5.32 -0.94 -16.56
CA GLU A 113 4.01 -0.29 -16.51
C GLU A 113 3.98 0.76 -15.38
N ILE A 114 3.47 1.94 -15.68
CA ILE A 114 3.24 2.97 -14.66
C ILE A 114 1.77 2.99 -14.25
N ARG A 115 1.50 2.94 -12.95
CA ARG A 115 0.17 3.02 -12.39
C ARG A 115 -0.03 4.40 -11.76
N PHE A 116 -0.59 5.32 -12.55
CA PHE A 116 -0.80 6.71 -12.14
C PHE A 116 -2.03 6.83 -11.25
N ALA A 117 -1.87 7.39 -10.06
CA ALA A 117 -2.95 7.65 -9.14
C ALA A 117 -3.63 9.01 -9.49
N VAL A 118 -4.82 8.92 -10.09
CA VAL A 118 -5.64 10.05 -10.56
C VAL A 118 -7.01 9.99 -9.89
N ASP A 119 -7.18 10.74 -8.80
CA ASP A 119 -8.41 10.72 -7.99
C ASP A 119 -9.35 11.92 -8.30
N GLY A 120 -9.17 12.53 -9.44
CA GLY A 120 -9.94 13.64 -9.98
C GLY A 120 -9.17 14.35 -11.08
N MET A 121 -9.80 15.33 -11.72
CA MET A 121 -9.20 16.15 -12.76
C MET A 121 -9.12 17.60 -12.30
N ASP A 122 -8.18 18.36 -12.87
CA ASP A 122 -8.00 19.80 -12.62
C ASP A 122 -8.21 20.22 -11.14
N ALA A 123 -9.45 20.58 -10.79
CA ALA A 123 -9.78 21.15 -9.48
C ALA A 123 -10.09 20.12 -8.39
N THR A 124 -10.20 18.84 -8.71
CA THR A 124 -10.65 17.82 -7.74
C THR A 124 -9.57 16.85 -7.30
N ASN A 125 -8.55 16.60 -8.13
CA ASN A 125 -7.47 15.69 -7.77
C ASN A 125 -6.77 16.10 -6.46
N HIS A 126 -6.64 17.40 -6.19
CA HIS A 126 -5.98 17.93 -4.99
C HIS A 126 -6.82 17.75 -3.71
N ILE A 127 -8.12 17.44 -3.81
CA ILE A 127 -8.97 17.22 -2.62
C ILE A 127 -8.38 16.11 -1.76
N TYR A 128 -7.98 15.02 -2.39
CA TYR A 128 -7.30 13.92 -1.71
C TYR A 128 -5.78 14.01 -1.86
N ARG A 129 -5.26 14.20 -3.10
CA ARG A 129 -3.83 14.21 -3.43
C ARG A 129 -3.16 15.55 -3.12
N ARG A 130 -3.15 15.96 -1.86
CA ARG A 130 -2.60 17.25 -1.44
C ARG A 130 -1.09 17.33 -1.65
N GLY A 131 -0.62 18.51 -2.01
CA GLY A 131 0.81 18.72 -2.34
C GLY A 131 1.21 18.16 -3.71
N VAL A 132 0.26 17.61 -4.47
CA VAL A 132 0.48 17.11 -5.83
C VAL A 132 0.02 18.17 -6.84
N SER A 133 0.92 18.59 -7.71
CA SER A 133 0.61 19.54 -8.79
C SER A 133 -0.06 18.84 -9.96
N TRP A 134 -1.36 19.08 -10.16
CA TRP A 134 -2.10 18.49 -11.29
C TRP A 134 -1.49 18.79 -12.67
N PRO A 135 -1.08 20.04 -12.99
CA PRO A 135 -0.39 20.31 -14.24
C PRO A 135 0.85 19.44 -14.44
N ARG A 136 1.58 19.13 -13.35
CA ARG A 136 2.75 18.26 -13.41
C ARG A 136 2.37 16.79 -13.64
N VAL A 137 1.31 16.30 -12.98
CA VAL A 137 0.77 14.94 -13.21
C VAL A 137 0.39 14.79 -14.68
N LYS A 138 -0.42 15.70 -15.19
CA LYS A 138 -0.86 15.70 -16.61
C LYS A 138 0.32 15.74 -17.58
N HIS A 139 1.31 16.59 -17.29
CA HIS A 139 2.54 16.67 -18.09
C HIS A 139 3.27 15.32 -18.14
N ASN A 140 3.47 14.67 -16.98
CA ASN A 140 4.20 13.41 -16.89
C ASN A 140 3.44 12.25 -17.54
N ILE A 141 2.12 12.19 -17.38
CA ILE A 141 1.25 11.22 -18.07
C ILE A 141 1.41 11.34 -19.60
N LEU A 142 1.28 12.56 -20.13
CA LEU A 142 1.43 12.81 -21.56
C LEU A 142 2.87 12.60 -22.05
N ALA A 143 3.87 12.85 -21.21
CA ALA A 143 5.27 12.57 -21.55
C ALA A 143 5.52 11.06 -21.63
N TRP A 144 4.99 10.28 -20.69
CA TRP A 144 5.08 8.83 -20.67
C TRP A 144 4.39 8.20 -21.89
N HIS A 145 3.18 8.67 -22.21
CA HIS A 145 2.46 8.24 -23.41
C HIS A 145 3.27 8.51 -24.71
N ARG A 146 3.86 9.71 -24.85
CA ARG A 146 4.69 10.05 -26.02
C ARG A 146 5.95 9.20 -26.15
N LEU A 147 6.45 8.65 -25.05
CA LEU A 147 7.57 7.70 -25.03
C LEU A 147 7.13 6.26 -25.38
N GLY A 148 5.85 6.03 -25.62
CA GLY A 148 5.29 4.70 -25.89
C GLY A 148 5.15 3.82 -24.65
N GLY A 149 5.17 4.42 -23.46
CA GLY A 149 5.08 3.68 -22.21
C GLY A 149 3.67 3.16 -21.92
N GLU A 150 3.59 1.99 -21.32
CA GLU A 150 2.35 1.37 -20.85
C GLU A 150 1.94 1.91 -19.47
N ALA A 151 0.63 2.13 -19.27
CA ALA A 151 0.16 2.57 -17.97
C ALA A 151 -1.29 2.17 -17.66
N VAL A 152 -1.63 2.33 -16.37
CA VAL A 152 -2.99 2.26 -15.84
C VAL A 152 -3.29 3.57 -15.14
N LEU A 153 -4.46 4.17 -15.37
CA LEU A 153 -4.97 5.24 -14.52
C LEU A 153 -5.77 4.60 -13.38
N LYS A 154 -5.31 4.78 -12.14
CA LYS A 154 -5.97 4.29 -10.92
C LYS A 154 -6.72 5.40 -10.25
N THR A 155 -7.97 5.18 -9.94
CA THR A 155 -8.84 6.12 -9.24
C THR A 155 -9.42 5.46 -8.00
N ILE A 156 -9.35 6.14 -6.87
CA ILE A 156 -10.09 5.73 -5.67
C ILE A 156 -11.52 6.25 -5.77
N ASP A 157 -12.48 5.42 -5.41
CA ASP A 157 -13.91 5.75 -5.41
C ASP A 157 -14.27 6.76 -4.30
N PHE A 158 -14.23 8.05 -4.61
CA PHE A 158 -14.67 9.11 -3.70
C PHE A 158 -15.97 9.77 -4.18
N PRO A 159 -16.82 10.28 -3.27
CA PRO A 159 -18.05 10.98 -3.65
C PRO A 159 -17.82 12.21 -4.51
N TRP A 160 -16.71 12.94 -4.28
CA TRP A 160 -16.42 14.19 -5.01
C TRP A 160 -15.85 13.97 -6.40
N ASN A 161 -15.39 12.76 -6.76
CA ASN A 161 -14.91 12.46 -8.10
C ASN A 161 -15.89 11.65 -8.95
N GLU A 162 -17.08 11.35 -8.42
CA GLU A 162 -18.07 10.53 -9.11
C GLU A 162 -18.43 11.09 -10.50
N SER A 163 -18.64 12.38 -10.60
CA SER A 163 -18.98 13.06 -11.88
C SER A 163 -17.82 13.07 -12.88
N GLU A 164 -16.57 12.86 -12.43
CA GLU A 164 -15.38 12.92 -13.29
C GLU A 164 -14.87 11.53 -13.71
N ARG A 165 -15.35 10.45 -13.09
CA ARG A 165 -14.88 9.07 -13.36
C ARG A 165 -14.98 8.70 -14.82
N HIS A 166 -16.10 9.02 -15.45
CA HIS A 166 -16.27 8.78 -16.89
C HIS A 166 -15.23 9.53 -17.73
N SER A 167 -14.92 10.77 -17.37
CA SER A 167 -13.91 11.57 -18.07
C SER A 167 -12.49 11.03 -17.85
N ILE A 168 -12.19 10.51 -16.65
CA ILE A 168 -10.90 9.86 -16.34
C ILE A 168 -10.77 8.56 -17.14
N GLN A 169 -11.82 7.75 -17.17
CA GLN A 169 -11.88 6.53 -17.97
C GLN A 169 -11.67 6.82 -19.46
N GLN A 170 -12.45 7.78 -20.01
CA GLN A 170 -12.30 8.18 -21.41
C GLN A 170 -10.90 8.68 -21.72
N TRP A 171 -10.27 9.42 -20.80
CA TRP A 171 -8.88 9.85 -21.00
C TRP A 171 -7.91 8.67 -21.02
N ALA A 172 -8.10 7.65 -20.18
CA ALA A 172 -7.31 6.43 -20.25
C ALA A 172 -7.49 5.72 -21.60
N ASP A 173 -8.75 5.57 -22.06
CA ASP A 173 -9.08 4.96 -23.36
C ASP A 173 -8.46 5.72 -24.54
N ASP A 174 -8.49 7.06 -24.51
CA ASP A 174 -7.88 7.94 -25.52
C ASP A 174 -6.36 7.79 -25.59
N LEU A 175 -5.71 7.42 -24.46
CA LEU A 175 -4.30 7.12 -24.35
C LEU A 175 -3.97 5.65 -24.71
N GLY A 176 -4.97 4.81 -24.92
CA GLY A 176 -4.80 3.38 -25.16
C GLY A 176 -4.45 2.59 -23.91
N TRP A 177 -4.78 3.12 -22.72
CA TRP A 177 -4.48 2.53 -21.42
C TRP A 177 -5.73 2.02 -20.69
N SER A 178 -5.54 1.18 -19.69
CA SER A 178 -6.64 0.74 -18.83
C SER A 178 -6.91 1.76 -17.71
N TRP A 179 -8.15 1.74 -17.22
CA TRP A 179 -8.56 2.46 -16.03
C TRP A 179 -9.02 1.48 -14.94
N GLN A 180 -8.63 1.75 -13.70
CA GLN A 180 -8.97 0.95 -12.54
C GLN A 180 -9.64 1.83 -11.49
N LEU A 181 -10.83 1.42 -11.01
CA LEU A 181 -11.50 2.06 -9.88
C LEU A 181 -11.31 1.20 -8.64
N ASP A 182 -10.63 1.76 -7.64
CA ASP A 182 -10.38 1.10 -6.36
C ASP A 182 -11.39 1.58 -5.30
N ALA A 183 -11.84 0.66 -4.46
CA ALA A 183 -12.64 1.02 -3.30
C ALA A 183 -11.80 1.86 -2.32
N ARG A 184 -12.43 2.84 -1.68
CA ARG A 184 -11.80 3.63 -0.62
C ARG A 184 -11.66 2.84 0.68
N TRP A 185 -10.64 3.20 1.45
CA TRP A 185 -10.27 2.49 2.67
C TRP A 185 -11.21 2.80 3.84
N SER A 186 -11.59 4.07 3.98
CA SER A 186 -12.26 4.62 5.15
C SER A 186 -13.38 5.56 4.70
N PRO A 187 -14.55 5.02 4.28
CA PRO A 187 -15.69 5.84 3.86
C PRO A 187 -16.13 6.86 4.91
N GLU A 188 -15.96 6.55 6.19
CA GLU A 188 -16.25 7.43 7.34
C GLU A 188 -15.40 8.71 7.36
N MET A 189 -14.26 8.70 6.66
CA MET A 189 -13.36 9.85 6.57
C MET A 189 -13.76 10.89 5.51
N ASP A 190 -14.76 10.61 4.66
CA ASP A 190 -15.15 11.51 3.56
C ASP A 190 -15.47 12.93 4.01
N GLY A 191 -16.26 13.05 5.07
CA GLY A 191 -16.62 14.37 5.61
C GLY A 191 -15.43 15.14 6.16
N PHE A 192 -14.46 14.45 6.70
CA PHE A 192 -13.20 15.01 7.18
C PHE A 192 -12.30 15.45 6.03
N ILE A 193 -12.13 14.61 5.02
CA ILE A 193 -11.33 14.90 3.82
C ILE A 193 -11.87 16.16 3.14
N LEU A 194 -13.19 16.26 2.95
CA LEU A 194 -13.84 17.43 2.33
C LEU A 194 -13.65 18.72 3.15
N LYS A 195 -13.81 18.67 4.47
CA LYS A 195 -13.57 19.84 5.34
C LYS A 195 -12.15 20.37 5.20
N GLN A 196 -11.18 19.48 5.11
CA GLN A 196 -9.78 19.85 4.97
C GLN A 196 -9.46 20.43 3.58
N SER A 197 -10.21 20.10 2.52
CA SER A 197 -9.95 20.56 1.16
C SER A 197 -10.19 22.06 0.95
N HIS A 198 -10.98 22.70 1.82
CA HIS A 198 -11.33 24.11 1.72
C HIS A 198 -10.30 25.07 2.35
N THR A 199 -9.27 24.55 2.97
CA THR A 199 -8.23 25.35 3.62
C THR A 199 -6.86 25.07 2.99
N ASP A 200 -6.56 25.74 1.88
CA ASP A 200 -5.26 25.66 1.21
C ASP A 200 -4.09 26.21 2.06
N ALA A 201 -4.39 26.90 3.15
CA ALA A 201 -3.40 27.74 3.76
C ALA A 201 -2.47 27.00 4.73
N ASP A 202 -2.88 26.04 5.49
CA ASP A 202 -2.03 25.55 6.57
C ASP A 202 -2.40 24.14 7.06
N ILE A 203 -1.94 23.12 6.35
CA ILE A 203 -1.80 21.81 7.01
C ILE A 203 -0.52 21.89 7.87
N LYS A 204 -0.45 22.81 8.79
CA LYS A 204 0.56 22.83 9.84
C LYS A 204 0.14 21.98 11.02
N GLU A 205 -1.15 21.74 11.16
CA GLU A 205 -1.69 20.90 12.21
C GLU A 205 -2.71 19.94 11.62
N TRP A 206 -2.41 18.69 11.70
CA TRP A 206 -3.38 17.63 11.53
C TRP A 206 -4.45 17.78 12.62
N PRO A 207 -5.76 17.60 12.36
CA PRO A 207 -6.78 17.86 13.37
C PRO A 207 -6.54 17.00 14.62
N LYS A 208 -6.53 17.65 15.75
CA LYS A 208 -6.46 17.01 17.07
C LYS A 208 -7.73 16.19 17.37
N ASP A 209 -8.81 16.50 16.66
CA ASP A 209 -10.10 15.84 16.78
C ASP A 209 -10.28 14.88 15.59
N LYS A 210 -9.58 13.75 15.60
CA LYS A 210 -10.05 12.61 14.83
C LYS A 210 -11.39 12.18 15.41
N PRO A 211 -12.39 11.79 14.57
CA PRO A 211 -13.46 11.01 15.13
C PRO A 211 -12.80 9.82 15.83
N GLU A 212 -12.83 9.81 17.14
CA GLU A 212 -12.58 8.58 17.88
C GLU A 212 -13.45 7.54 17.20
N MET A 213 -12.83 6.49 16.67
CA MET A 213 -13.57 5.27 16.43
C MET A 213 -13.99 4.81 17.82
N THR A 214 -15.13 5.32 18.27
CA THR A 214 -15.73 4.94 19.53
C THR A 214 -16.03 3.46 19.44
N TRP A 215 -15.31 2.69 20.20
CA TRP A 215 -15.65 1.31 20.46
C TRP A 215 -16.93 1.35 21.27
N ASP A 216 -17.99 0.81 20.71
CA ASP A 216 -19.34 0.92 21.30
C ASP A 216 -19.52 0.20 22.63
N ASP A 217 -18.47 -0.41 23.19
CA ASP A 217 -18.54 -1.09 24.47
C ASP A 217 -17.19 -1.13 25.23
N ASP A 218 -17.26 -1.38 26.54
CA ASP A 218 -16.13 -1.63 27.43
C ASP A 218 -15.44 -3.00 27.20
N SER A 219 -15.69 -3.66 26.07
CA SER A 219 -15.12 -4.97 25.77
C SER A 219 -13.62 -4.88 25.51
N THR A 220 -12.89 -5.91 25.92
CA THR A 220 -11.48 -6.03 25.56
C THR A 220 -11.33 -6.23 24.06
N TRP A 221 -10.16 -5.87 23.49
CA TRP A 221 -9.89 -6.12 22.08
C TRP A 221 -10.05 -7.62 21.70
N GLN A 222 -9.75 -8.55 22.64
CA GLN A 222 -9.93 -9.98 22.42
C GLN A 222 -11.40 -10.35 22.23
N GLU A 223 -12.30 -9.79 23.06
CA GLU A 223 -13.74 -10.04 22.97
C GLU A 223 -14.29 -9.47 21.66
N HIS A 224 -13.90 -8.25 21.29
CA HIS A 224 -14.31 -7.63 20.05
C HIS A 224 -13.85 -8.45 18.84
N VAL A 225 -12.58 -8.82 18.77
CA VAL A 225 -12.02 -9.62 17.67
C VAL A 225 -12.70 -10.99 17.61
N SER A 226 -12.91 -11.67 18.76
CA SER A 226 -13.59 -12.96 18.81
C SER A 226 -15.02 -12.88 18.30
N ARG A 227 -15.75 -11.84 18.69
CA ARG A 227 -17.11 -11.57 18.19
C ARG A 227 -17.14 -11.40 16.68
N ARG A 228 -16.28 -10.54 16.13
CA ARG A 228 -16.19 -10.28 14.67
C ARG A 228 -15.83 -11.53 13.88
N ILE A 229 -14.92 -12.36 14.37
CA ILE A 229 -14.58 -13.64 13.74
C ILE A 229 -15.80 -14.58 13.74
N ASN A 230 -16.50 -14.69 14.87
CA ASN A 230 -17.67 -15.56 14.98
C ASN A 230 -18.84 -15.09 14.09
N GLU A 231 -19.12 -13.78 14.04
CA GLU A 231 -20.14 -13.19 13.17
C GLU A 231 -19.83 -13.47 11.69
N TRP A 232 -18.58 -13.23 11.28
CA TRP A 232 -18.14 -13.48 9.92
C TRP A 232 -18.27 -14.96 9.51
N GLN A 233 -17.85 -15.86 10.37
CA GLN A 233 -17.98 -17.31 10.13
C GLN A 233 -19.44 -17.76 10.09
N SER A 234 -20.27 -17.24 10.99
CA SER A 234 -21.71 -17.55 11.01
C SER A 234 -22.42 -17.09 9.73
N ALA A 235 -21.88 -16.05 9.08
CA ALA A 235 -22.34 -15.58 7.77
C ALA A 235 -21.76 -16.37 6.58
N GLY A 236 -21.10 -17.51 6.82
CA GLY A 236 -20.46 -18.32 5.77
C GLY A 236 -19.20 -17.68 5.20
N GLY A 237 -18.49 -16.90 6.03
CA GLY A 237 -17.27 -16.22 5.63
C GLY A 237 -16.12 -17.17 5.28
N HIS A 238 -15.38 -16.84 4.25
CA HIS A 238 -14.16 -17.52 3.83
C HIS A 238 -13.13 -16.50 3.34
N ILE A 239 -11.85 -16.87 3.29
CA ILE A 239 -10.77 -16.00 2.85
C ILE A 239 -10.37 -16.35 1.43
N GLU A 240 -10.41 -15.34 0.55
CA GLU A 240 -9.89 -15.40 -0.81
C GLU A 240 -8.63 -14.53 -0.89
N ALA A 241 -7.52 -15.05 -0.38
CA ALA A 241 -6.26 -14.32 -0.38
C ALA A 241 -5.44 -14.62 -1.63
N GLU A 242 -4.95 -13.56 -2.29
CA GLU A 242 -4.02 -13.71 -3.42
C GLU A 242 -2.64 -14.25 -2.96
N CYS A 243 -2.31 -14.06 -1.69
CA CYS A 243 -1.10 -14.63 -1.06
C CYS A 243 -1.21 -16.12 -0.76
N ARG A 244 -2.25 -16.82 -1.27
CA ARG A 244 -2.50 -18.26 -1.08
C ARG A 244 -1.33 -19.16 -1.40
N SER A 245 -0.53 -18.76 -2.36
CA SER A 245 0.67 -19.49 -2.72
C SER A 245 1.84 -18.84 -2.00
N TYR A 246 1.90 -18.98 -0.68
CA TYR A 246 3.03 -18.48 0.07
C TYR A 246 4.33 -19.09 -0.46
N GLY A 247 5.28 -18.26 -0.82
CA GLY A 247 6.41 -18.61 -1.67
C GLY A 247 6.30 -18.05 -3.07
N ASP A 248 5.08 -17.66 -3.48
CA ASP A 248 4.82 -17.00 -4.75
C ASP A 248 4.71 -15.48 -4.64
N TRP A 249 4.46 -14.95 -3.45
CA TRP A 249 4.35 -13.51 -3.20
C TRP A 249 5.07 -13.12 -1.90
N ILE A 250 5.90 -12.10 -1.98
CA ILE A 250 6.63 -11.52 -0.85
C ILE A 250 6.46 -10.01 -0.90
N TYR A 251 6.16 -9.43 0.26
CA TYR A 251 6.20 -7.99 0.45
C TYR A 251 7.42 -7.58 1.26
N ILE A 252 8.23 -6.68 0.73
CA ILE A 252 9.38 -6.09 1.42
C ILE A 252 9.11 -4.62 1.64
N ASN A 253 9.08 -4.22 2.90
CA ASN A 253 8.76 -2.87 3.31
C ASN A 253 10.00 -1.94 3.27
N HIS A 254 9.76 -0.64 3.30
CA HIS A 254 10.81 0.39 3.28
C HIS A 254 11.74 0.35 4.50
N ASP A 255 11.31 -0.21 5.62
CA ASP A 255 12.06 -0.41 6.86
C ASP A 255 12.82 -1.75 6.89
N HIS A 256 13.00 -2.37 5.73
CA HIS A 256 13.71 -3.63 5.53
C HIS A 256 13.03 -4.86 6.14
N THR A 257 11.76 -4.77 6.52
CA THR A 257 11.00 -5.91 7.03
C THR A 257 10.28 -6.66 5.90
N VAL A 258 10.19 -7.97 6.05
CA VAL A 258 9.53 -8.88 5.11
C VAL A 258 8.20 -9.33 5.70
N TRP A 259 7.14 -9.26 4.90
CA TRP A 259 5.78 -9.55 5.33
C TRP A 259 5.04 -10.39 4.28
N PRO A 260 3.96 -11.08 4.67
CA PRO A 260 3.11 -11.80 3.70
C PRO A 260 2.44 -10.85 2.69
N CYS A 261 2.08 -9.63 3.11
CA CYS A 261 1.49 -8.59 2.26
C CYS A 261 1.62 -7.21 2.90
N CYS A 262 1.33 -6.17 2.13
CA CYS A 262 1.37 -4.78 2.59
C CYS A 262 0.39 -4.49 3.74
N TYR A 263 -0.74 -5.18 3.82
CA TYR A 263 -1.70 -4.99 4.92
C TYR A 263 -1.14 -5.39 6.27
N TRP A 264 -0.38 -6.49 6.35
CA TRP A 264 0.31 -6.89 7.57
C TRP A 264 1.38 -5.88 7.95
N ALA A 265 2.21 -5.47 6.98
CA ALA A 265 3.24 -4.46 7.21
C ALA A 265 2.67 -3.15 7.73
N ASN A 266 1.60 -2.66 7.10
CA ASN A 266 1.00 -1.37 7.45
C ASN A 266 0.20 -1.41 8.75
N SER A 267 -0.35 -2.57 9.14
CA SER A 267 -1.22 -2.66 10.32
C SER A 267 -0.54 -2.33 11.64
N LEU A 268 0.78 -2.45 11.71
CA LEU A 268 1.54 -2.00 12.90
C LEU A 268 1.52 -0.47 13.05
N TYR A 269 1.22 0.25 11.97
CA TYR A 269 1.22 1.72 11.90
C TYR A 269 -0.17 2.33 11.75
N VAL A 270 -1.21 1.53 11.44
CA VAL A 270 -2.57 2.03 11.23
C VAL A 270 -3.37 2.11 12.52
N GLN A 271 -4.42 2.94 12.48
CA GLN A 271 -5.31 3.22 13.61
C GLN A 271 -6.23 2.08 14.02
N ASP A 272 -6.40 1.05 13.21
CA ASP A 272 -7.22 -0.10 13.60
C ASP A 272 -6.55 -0.84 14.77
N ARG A 273 -6.83 -0.35 15.97
CA ARG A 273 -6.27 -0.85 17.22
C ARG A 273 -6.47 -2.36 17.35
N ASN A 274 -7.64 -2.86 16.98
CA ASN A 274 -7.94 -4.28 17.14
C ASN A 274 -7.11 -5.15 16.20
N SER A 275 -7.02 -4.79 14.92
CA SER A 275 -6.17 -5.52 13.99
C SER A 275 -4.71 -5.44 14.38
N ARG A 276 -4.26 -4.29 14.88
CA ARG A 276 -2.88 -4.10 15.34
C ARG A 276 -2.58 -4.92 16.59
N GLU A 277 -3.41 -4.83 17.62
CA GLU A 277 -3.20 -5.59 18.87
C GLU A 277 -3.33 -7.08 18.62
N HIS A 278 -4.25 -7.49 17.75
CA HIS A 278 -4.36 -8.88 17.33
C HIS A 278 -3.11 -9.36 16.57
N LEU A 279 -2.57 -8.56 15.65
CA LEU A 279 -1.33 -8.91 14.97
C LEU A 279 -0.15 -8.99 15.94
N LYS A 280 0.00 -8.04 16.85
CA LYS A 280 1.03 -8.10 17.90
C LYS A 280 0.90 -9.37 18.73
N TRP A 281 -0.32 -9.71 19.09
CA TRP A 281 -0.59 -10.91 19.86
C TRP A 281 -0.28 -12.21 19.07
N MET A 282 -0.59 -12.27 17.78
CA MET A 282 -0.21 -13.39 16.91
C MET A 282 1.31 -13.52 16.76
N LEU A 283 2.03 -12.41 16.82
CA LEU A 283 3.48 -12.34 16.67
C LEU A 283 4.25 -12.42 18.00
N LYS A 284 3.56 -12.52 19.13
CA LYS A 284 4.16 -12.41 20.49
C LYS A 284 5.30 -13.40 20.78
N ASP A 285 5.25 -14.56 20.16
CA ASP A 285 6.23 -15.64 20.34
C ASP A 285 7.37 -15.57 19.30
N GLN A 286 7.34 -14.58 18.39
CA GLN A 286 8.41 -14.37 17.43
C GLN A 286 9.59 -13.66 18.09
N PRO A 287 10.83 -14.02 17.77
CA PRO A 287 12.00 -13.25 18.22
C PRO A 287 11.92 -11.79 17.78
N PRO A 288 12.51 -10.86 18.53
CA PRO A 288 12.65 -9.48 18.05
C PRO A 288 13.26 -9.43 16.66
N GLN A 289 12.74 -8.58 15.78
CA GLN A 289 13.27 -8.36 14.43
C GLN A 289 13.33 -9.63 13.55
N TRP A 290 12.51 -10.65 13.87
CA TRP A 290 12.48 -11.95 13.18
C TRP A 290 12.33 -11.85 11.65
N ASN A 291 11.71 -10.78 11.16
CA ASN A 291 11.44 -10.53 9.75
C ASN A 291 12.28 -9.37 9.16
N SER A 292 13.34 -8.95 9.85
CA SER A 292 14.19 -7.85 9.40
C SER A 292 15.40 -8.36 8.59
N LEU A 293 15.55 -7.84 7.39
CA LEU A 293 16.71 -8.08 6.52
C LEU A 293 18.02 -7.45 7.05
N ASP A 294 17.93 -6.61 8.08
CA ASP A 294 19.11 -6.10 8.77
C ASP A 294 19.76 -7.14 9.70
N HIS A 295 18.99 -8.19 10.04
CA HIS A 295 19.37 -9.19 11.03
C HIS A 295 19.33 -10.63 10.50
N HIS A 296 18.58 -10.87 9.42
CA HIS A 296 18.36 -12.22 8.88
C HIS A 296 18.47 -12.24 7.37
N GLU A 297 18.87 -13.37 6.83
CA GLU A 297 18.81 -13.62 5.39
C GLU A 297 17.35 -13.76 4.93
N LEU A 298 17.05 -13.29 3.72
CA LEU A 298 15.69 -13.37 3.17
C LEU A 298 15.14 -14.80 3.17
N ARG A 299 15.98 -15.78 2.86
CA ARG A 299 15.61 -17.21 2.87
C ARG A 299 15.14 -17.66 4.25
N ASP A 300 15.84 -17.27 5.30
CA ASP A 300 15.51 -17.69 6.67
C ASP A 300 14.19 -17.07 7.11
N ILE A 301 13.95 -15.81 6.76
CA ILE A 301 12.67 -15.14 7.01
C ILE A 301 11.53 -15.85 6.29
N ILE A 302 11.68 -16.14 4.99
CA ILE A 302 10.68 -16.84 4.19
C ILE A 302 10.38 -18.24 4.76
N GLN A 303 11.36 -18.91 5.30
CA GLN A 303 11.21 -20.24 5.93
C GLN A 303 10.70 -20.18 7.37
N SER A 304 10.45 -18.98 7.92
CA SER A 304 9.93 -18.85 9.28
C SER A 304 8.58 -19.57 9.43
N PRO A 305 8.30 -20.19 10.60
CA PRO A 305 7.06 -20.94 10.80
C PRO A 305 5.79 -20.14 10.57
N ILE A 306 5.80 -18.84 10.89
CA ILE A 306 4.62 -17.98 10.70
C ILE A 306 4.34 -17.77 9.23
N LEU A 307 5.35 -17.55 8.42
CA LEU A 307 5.18 -17.33 6.99
C LEU A 307 4.84 -18.64 6.25
N GLN A 308 5.44 -19.76 6.67
CA GLN A 308 5.15 -21.07 6.08
C GLN A 308 3.76 -21.62 6.42
N ASN A 309 3.12 -21.12 7.47
CA ASN A 309 1.82 -21.60 7.94
C ASN A 309 0.73 -20.53 7.84
N ILE A 310 0.92 -19.50 7.03
CA ILE A 310 -0.05 -18.39 6.93
C ILE A 310 -1.46 -18.87 6.56
N GLU A 311 -1.57 -19.92 5.74
CA GLU A 311 -2.85 -20.52 5.34
C GLU A 311 -3.64 -21.08 6.53
N LYS A 312 -2.96 -21.53 7.58
CA LYS A 312 -3.62 -21.97 8.82
C LYS A 312 -4.38 -20.85 9.54
N LEU A 313 -4.03 -19.60 9.26
CA LEU A 313 -4.71 -18.41 9.79
C LEU A 313 -6.02 -18.11 9.05
N TRP A 314 -6.32 -18.82 7.98
CA TRP A 314 -7.55 -18.67 7.20
C TRP A 314 -8.59 -19.75 7.52
N GLU A 315 -8.14 -20.91 7.96
CA GLU A 315 -8.98 -22.08 8.25
C GLU A 315 -9.45 -22.12 9.71
N GLY A 316 -8.90 -21.23 10.52
CA GLY A 316 -9.20 -21.17 11.94
C GLY A 316 -10.60 -20.65 12.23
N ASN A 317 -11.10 -20.99 13.41
CA ASN A 317 -12.44 -20.63 13.90
C ASN A 317 -12.41 -19.84 15.21
N ASN A 318 -11.29 -19.26 15.56
CA ASN A 318 -11.14 -18.45 16.77
C ASN A 318 -9.97 -17.46 16.64
N ILE A 319 -9.86 -16.58 17.61
CA ILE A 319 -8.84 -15.53 17.67
C ILE A 319 -7.39 -16.04 17.55
N ASN A 320 -7.12 -17.30 17.93
CA ASN A 320 -5.78 -17.88 17.89
C ASN A 320 -5.38 -18.38 16.51
N SER A 321 -6.34 -18.58 15.62
CA SER A 321 -6.15 -19.27 14.35
C SER A 321 -6.72 -18.52 13.15
N THR A 322 -7.26 -17.30 13.34
CA THR A 322 -7.85 -16.54 12.24
C THR A 322 -7.38 -15.09 12.30
N SER A 323 -6.75 -14.63 11.21
CA SER A 323 -6.26 -13.26 11.14
C SER A 323 -7.38 -12.26 10.82
N MET A 324 -7.64 -11.31 11.72
CA MET A 324 -8.57 -10.19 11.46
C MET A 324 -8.19 -9.38 10.23
N LEU A 325 -6.89 -9.18 9.98
CA LEU A 325 -6.43 -8.48 8.78
C LEU A 325 -6.81 -9.22 7.50
N CYS A 326 -6.68 -10.55 7.49
CA CYS A 326 -7.08 -11.35 6.35
C CYS A 326 -8.60 -11.33 6.15
N ILE A 327 -9.39 -11.37 7.24
CA ILE A 327 -10.85 -11.22 7.16
C ILE A 327 -11.21 -9.86 6.58
N LYS A 328 -10.63 -8.78 7.10
CA LYS A 328 -10.93 -7.40 6.68
C LYS A 328 -10.63 -7.14 5.21
N HIS A 329 -9.51 -7.65 4.70
CA HIS A 329 -9.02 -7.32 3.36
C HIS A 329 -9.28 -8.39 2.31
N CYS A 330 -9.38 -9.65 2.72
CA CYS A 330 -9.52 -10.80 1.82
C CYS A 330 -10.74 -11.67 2.16
N GLY A 331 -11.48 -11.35 3.21
CA GLY A 331 -12.67 -12.07 3.60
C GLY A 331 -13.83 -11.85 2.62
N ARG A 332 -14.59 -12.92 2.36
CA ARG A 332 -15.83 -12.88 1.58
C ARG A 332 -16.93 -13.56 2.39
N CYS A 333 -18.17 -13.12 2.23
CA CYS A 333 -19.34 -13.74 2.83
C CYS A 333 -20.31 -14.14 1.73
N GLN A 334 -21.05 -15.25 1.93
CA GLN A 334 -22.08 -15.71 1.01
C GLN A 334 -23.31 -14.80 1.02
N THR A 335 -23.57 -14.14 2.16
CA THR A 335 -24.61 -13.11 2.29
C THR A 335 -23.96 -11.74 2.39
N LYS A 336 -24.45 -10.75 1.62
CA LYS A 336 -24.11 -9.34 1.86
C LYS A 336 -24.66 -8.97 3.25
N VAL A 337 -23.84 -9.16 4.27
CA VAL A 337 -24.02 -8.42 5.52
C VAL A 337 -23.29 -7.12 5.27
N ASP A 338 -24.01 -6.01 5.27
CA ASP A 338 -23.44 -4.68 5.09
C ASP A 338 -22.28 -4.51 6.07
N ALA A 339 -21.11 -4.25 5.52
CA ALA A 339 -19.86 -4.10 6.26
C ALA A 339 -19.73 -2.70 6.86
#